data_334682db6fa41f1b109875333db9091b
#
_entry.id   334682db6fa41f1b109875333db9091b
#
_cell.length_a   1.000
_cell.length_b   1.000
_cell.length_c   1.000
_cell.angle_alpha   90.00
_cell.angle_beta   90.00
_cell.angle_gamma   90.00
#
_symmetry.space_group_name_H-M   'P 1'
#
loop_
_entity.id
_entity.type
_entity.pdbx_description
1 polymer ?
#
loop_
_entity_poly.entity_id
_entity_poly.type
_entity_poly.pdbx_seq_one_letter_code
_entity_poly.pdbx_strand_id
1 'polypeptide(L)'
;RSSDLDDSKRKEIIIKQQNQEQEYEVEKAKVHIDNLVAYSESYAGITEGAVQSFISILSGYDIDNLFLQNPPIQIRQQFEQAFPKIVEVKKYNYKALTKASFLKVNSSFSEYIIGQERAKERILVSLYPLLNKVNSKPMVLMFYGPSGVGKTETAKFISKMLGEKLFRKQFSMFHSGEFSGYLFGGNHSQPCFAKDLLERESNVILLDEFDKPAPVFHSAFYQLFDEGVFEDKNYHVELFNSIII
;
A
#
# COMPACT_ATOMS: atom_id res chain seq x y z
N ARG A 1 -37.43 -45.72 -16.11
CA ARG A 1 -37.95 -44.77 -17.11
C ARG A 1 -37.22 -43.48 -16.93
N SER A 2 -36.34 -43.25 -17.89
CA SER A 2 -35.60 -42.06 -18.16
C SER A 2 -36.50 -40.84 -18.31
N SER A 3 -36.03 -39.70 -17.89
CA SER A 3 -36.43 -38.44 -18.51
C SER A 3 -35.18 -37.63 -18.78
N ASP A 4 -34.82 -37.64 -20.04
CA ASP A 4 -33.87 -36.76 -20.67
C ASP A 4 -34.31 -35.31 -20.42
N LEU A 5 -33.52 -34.53 -19.70
CA LEU A 5 -33.68 -33.09 -19.63
C LEU A 5 -32.97 -32.51 -20.84
N ASP A 6 -33.78 -32.12 -21.78
CA ASP A 6 -33.50 -31.45 -23.04
C ASP A 6 -32.66 -30.16 -22.81
N ASP A 7 -31.41 -30.23 -23.22
CA ASP A 7 -30.40 -29.16 -23.13
C ASP A 7 -30.58 -28.11 -24.26
N SER A 8 -31.73 -28.08 -24.94
CA SER A 8 -31.98 -27.30 -26.16
C SER A 8 -32.67 -25.94 -25.93
N LYS A 9 -32.67 -25.39 -24.72
CA LYS A 9 -33.29 -24.07 -24.45
C LYS A 9 -32.37 -23.01 -23.92
N ARG A 10 -31.14 -22.94 -24.39
CA ARG A 10 -30.41 -21.68 -24.41
C ARG A 10 -30.92 -20.86 -25.60
N LYS A 11 -31.87 -19.97 -25.36
CA LYS A 11 -32.28 -18.99 -26.35
C LYS A 11 -31.15 -17.99 -26.52
N GLU A 12 -30.29 -18.18 -27.52
CA GLU A 12 -29.52 -17.10 -28.11
C GLU A 12 -30.52 -16.12 -28.73
N ILE A 13 -30.56 -14.91 -28.15
CA ILE A 13 -31.32 -13.81 -28.80
C ILE A 13 -30.41 -13.26 -29.89
N ILE A 14 -30.48 -13.82 -31.07
CA ILE A 14 -29.89 -13.26 -32.26
C ILE A 14 -30.85 -12.18 -32.75
N ILE A 15 -30.58 -10.92 -32.44
CA ILE A 15 -31.23 -9.77 -33.05
C ILE A 15 -30.65 -9.63 -34.45
N LYS A 16 -31.31 -10.26 -35.43
CA LYS A 16 -31.08 -9.94 -36.84
C LYS A 16 -31.77 -8.63 -37.14
N GLN A 17 -31.06 -7.50 -37.05
CA GLN A 17 -31.46 -6.29 -37.72
C GLN A 17 -31.19 -6.48 -39.21
N GLN A 18 -32.22 -6.72 -40.00
CA GLN A 18 -32.21 -6.44 -41.42
C GLN A 18 -32.46 -4.94 -41.58
N ASN A 19 -31.41 -4.20 -41.72
CA ASN A 19 -31.43 -2.97 -42.49
C ASN A 19 -30.03 -2.78 -43.13
N GLN A 20 -30.01 -2.85 -44.41
CA GLN A 20 -28.91 -2.42 -45.23
C GLN A 20 -28.79 -0.89 -45.12
N GLU A 21 -28.08 -0.43 -44.13
CA GLU A 21 -27.36 0.83 -44.18
C GLU A 21 -25.90 0.47 -43.95
N GLN A 22 -25.09 0.72 -44.97
CA GLN A 22 -23.66 0.70 -44.85
C GLN A 22 -23.30 1.81 -43.84
N GLU A 23 -23.31 1.50 -42.54
CA GLU A 23 -22.60 2.32 -41.58
C GLU A 23 -21.12 2.20 -41.94
N TYR A 24 -20.61 3.24 -42.59
CA TYR A 24 -19.20 3.53 -42.54
C TYR A 24 -18.89 3.73 -41.07
N GLU A 25 -18.28 2.73 -40.40
CA GLU A 25 -17.57 2.92 -39.16
C GLU A 25 -16.51 3.98 -39.46
N VAL A 26 -16.85 5.24 -39.21
CA VAL A 26 -15.85 6.31 -39.12
C VAL A 26 -15.05 5.90 -37.87
N GLU A 27 -13.89 5.28 -38.11
CA GLU A 27 -12.89 5.14 -37.05
C GLU A 27 -12.66 6.54 -36.51
N LYS A 28 -13.30 6.85 -35.38
CA LYS A 28 -13.04 8.11 -34.70
C LYS A 28 -11.56 8.10 -34.37
N ALA A 29 -10.82 9.02 -35.03
CA ALA A 29 -9.41 9.17 -34.76
C ALA A 29 -9.21 9.25 -33.23
N LYS A 30 -8.45 8.32 -32.68
CA LYS A 30 -8.15 8.30 -31.23
C LYS A 30 -7.39 9.59 -30.91
N VAL A 31 -7.70 10.17 -29.75
CA VAL A 31 -6.94 11.31 -29.26
C VAL A 31 -5.56 10.81 -28.86
N HIS A 32 -4.53 11.39 -29.46
CA HIS A 32 -3.14 11.06 -29.14
C HIS A 32 -2.69 11.78 -27.87
N ILE A 33 -2.01 11.04 -26.98
CA ILE A 33 -1.50 11.52 -25.68
C ILE A 33 -0.07 11.02 -25.51
N ASP A 34 0.91 11.91 -25.53
CA ASP A 34 2.32 11.57 -25.34
C ASP A 34 2.57 10.94 -23.94
N ASN A 35 2.02 11.54 -22.89
CA ASN A 35 2.21 11.08 -21.52
C ASN A 35 0.92 11.22 -20.72
N LEU A 36 0.39 10.12 -20.22
CA LEU A 36 -0.74 10.10 -19.29
C LEU A 36 -0.24 9.72 -17.90
N VAL A 37 -0.50 10.58 -16.90
CA VAL A 37 -0.08 10.38 -15.52
C VAL A 37 -1.31 10.30 -14.62
N ALA A 38 -1.42 9.22 -13.84
CA ALA A 38 -2.41 9.10 -12.76
C ALA A 38 -1.68 9.03 -11.42
N TYR A 39 -1.95 10.00 -10.55
CA TYR A 39 -1.46 10.03 -9.18
C TYR A 39 -2.35 9.19 -8.25
N SER A 40 -1.87 8.90 -7.04
CA SER A 40 -2.63 8.14 -6.02
C SER A 40 -4.04 8.70 -5.78
N GLU A 41 -4.21 10.03 -5.79
CA GLU A 41 -5.51 10.68 -5.58
C GLU A 41 -6.42 10.59 -6.81
N SER A 42 -5.87 10.41 -8.01
CA SER A 42 -6.66 10.36 -9.25
C SER A 42 -7.68 9.24 -9.23
N TYR A 43 -7.38 8.13 -8.56
CA TYR A 43 -8.27 6.98 -8.47
C TYR A 43 -9.50 7.23 -7.60
N ALA A 44 -9.46 8.21 -6.70
CA ALA A 44 -10.62 8.55 -5.86
C ALA A 44 -11.80 9.13 -6.67
N GLY A 45 -11.51 9.72 -7.83
CA GLY A 45 -12.52 10.33 -8.70
C GLY A 45 -13.22 9.37 -9.67
N ILE A 46 -12.81 8.10 -9.74
CA ILE A 46 -13.40 7.12 -10.68
C ILE A 46 -14.31 6.13 -9.97
N THR A 47 -15.29 5.58 -10.68
CA THR A 47 -16.22 4.58 -10.13
C THR A 47 -15.57 3.19 -10.01
N GLU A 48 -16.13 2.29 -9.20
CA GLU A 48 -15.67 0.90 -9.15
C GLU A 48 -15.74 0.19 -10.52
N GLY A 49 -16.77 0.48 -11.32
CA GLY A 49 -16.88 -0.03 -12.69
C GLY A 49 -15.74 0.46 -13.59
N ALA A 50 -15.33 1.73 -13.44
CA ALA A 50 -14.19 2.27 -14.17
C ALA A 50 -12.86 1.63 -13.71
N VAL A 51 -12.70 1.30 -12.43
CA VAL A 51 -11.52 0.55 -11.93
C VAL A 51 -11.47 -0.85 -12.57
N GLN A 52 -12.62 -1.55 -12.66
CA GLN A 52 -12.71 -2.89 -13.25
C GLN A 52 -12.46 -2.91 -14.76
N SER A 53 -12.79 -1.84 -15.47
CA SER A 53 -12.65 -1.72 -16.93
C SER A 53 -11.62 -0.67 -17.35
N PHE A 54 -10.62 -0.42 -16.53
CA PHE A 54 -9.68 0.70 -16.72
C PHE A 54 -8.95 0.65 -18.07
N ILE A 55 -8.44 -0.51 -18.47
CA ILE A 55 -7.79 -0.71 -19.77
C ILE A 55 -8.77 -0.42 -20.93
N SER A 56 -10.02 -0.87 -20.81
CA SER A 56 -11.04 -0.65 -21.85
C SER A 56 -11.34 0.83 -22.02
N ILE A 57 -11.35 1.60 -20.93
CA ILE A 57 -11.52 3.07 -20.99
C ILE A 57 -10.33 3.70 -21.73
N LEU A 58 -9.11 3.28 -21.42
CA LEU A 58 -7.91 3.81 -22.03
C LEU A 58 -7.76 3.39 -23.50
N SER A 59 -8.35 2.29 -23.92
CA SER A 59 -8.27 1.82 -25.32
C SER A 59 -8.88 2.79 -26.33
N GLY A 60 -9.70 3.76 -25.88
CA GLY A 60 -10.23 4.86 -26.69
C GLY A 60 -9.20 5.95 -27.03
N TYR A 61 -8.01 5.90 -26.45
CA TYR A 61 -6.92 6.85 -26.64
C TYR A 61 -5.70 6.16 -27.26
N ASP A 62 -4.86 6.96 -27.92
CA ASP A 62 -3.54 6.56 -28.42
C ASP A 62 -2.49 7.14 -27.46
N ILE A 63 -1.95 6.31 -26.56
CA ILE A 63 -1.11 6.74 -25.43
C ILE A 63 0.30 6.18 -25.62
N ASP A 64 1.30 7.05 -25.74
CA ASP A 64 2.70 6.62 -25.84
C ASP A 64 3.25 6.13 -24.52
N ASN A 65 3.04 6.89 -23.45
CA ASN A 65 3.54 6.55 -22.11
C ASN A 65 2.45 6.70 -21.05
N LEU A 66 2.27 5.66 -20.24
CA LEU A 66 1.33 5.65 -19.14
C LEU A 66 2.08 5.49 -17.81
N PHE A 67 1.88 6.42 -16.89
CA PHE A 67 2.47 6.41 -15.55
C PHE A 67 1.36 6.31 -14.51
N LEU A 68 1.36 5.24 -13.73
CA LEU A 68 0.38 4.98 -12.68
C LEU A 68 1.07 4.96 -11.32
N GLN A 69 0.81 5.95 -10.47
CA GLN A 69 1.33 5.99 -9.11
C GLN A 69 0.38 5.26 -8.16
N ASN A 70 0.87 4.23 -7.47
CA ASN A 70 0.13 3.44 -6.48
C ASN A 70 -1.29 3.02 -6.96
N PRO A 71 -1.42 2.39 -8.13
CA PRO A 71 -2.74 2.01 -8.62
C PRO A 71 -3.36 0.93 -7.73
N PRO A 72 -4.71 0.92 -7.60
CA PRO A 72 -5.41 -0.21 -7.00
C PRO A 72 -5.00 -1.55 -7.63
N ILE A 73 -5.00 -2.62 -6.83
CA ILE A 73 -4.59 -3.99 -7.26
C ILE A 73 -5.29 -4.39 -8.56
N GLN A 74 -6.59 -4.11 -8.67
CA GLN A 74 -7.39 -4.47 -9.85
C GLN A 74 -6.86 -3.79 -11.13
N ILE A 75 -6.48 -2.52 -11.07
CA ILE A 75 -5.89 -1.81 -12.21
C ILE A 75 -4.51 -2.41 -12.52
N ARG A 76 -3.67 -2.57 -11.52
CA ARG A 76 -2.34 -3.16 -11.69
C ARG A 76 -2.39 -4.53 -12.36
N GLN A 77 -3.27 -5.42 -11.88
CA GLN A 77 -3.44 -6.76 -12.43
C GLN A 77 -3.90 -6.75 -13.89
N GLN A 78 -4.80 -5.83 -14.29
CA GLN A 78 -5.20 -5.68 -15.69
C GLN A 78 -4.00 -5.40 -16.59
N PHE A 79 -3.10 -4.49 -16.21
CA PHE A 79 -1.90 -4.18 -17.00
C PHE A 79 -0.87 -5.30 -16.99
N GLU A 80 -0.61 -5.92 -15.84
CA GLU A 80 0.33 -7.05 -15.73
C GLU A 80 -0.13 -8.25 -16.57
N GLN A 81 -1.44 -8.48 -16.68
CA GLN A 81 -2.01 -9.55 -17.52
C GLN A 81 -2.00 -9.19 -19.01
N ALA A 82 -2.40 -7.97 -19.35
CA ALA A 82 -2.51 -7.54 -20.75
C ALA A 82 -1.13 -7.27 -21.39
N PHE A 83 -0.18 -6.74 -20.60
CA PHE A 83 1.11 -6.25 -21.09
C PHE A 83 2.30 -6.74 -20.25
N PRO A 84 2.46 -8.05 -20.00
CA PRO A 84 3.44 -8.58 -19.03
C PRO A 84 4.90 -8.25 -19.39
N LYS A 85 5.18 -7.93 -20.66
CA LYS A 85 6.55 -7.61 -21.14
C LYS A 85 6.84 -6.10 -21.17
N ILE A 86 5.85 -5.26 -20.99
CA ILE A 86 5.95 -3.79 -21.14
C ILE A 86 5.85 -3.09 -19.80
N VAL A 87 5.11 -3.70 -18.84
CA VAL A 87 4.92 -3.10 -17.52
C VAL A 87 6.24 -3.11 -16.75
N GLU A 88 6.71 -1.92 -16.38
CA GLU A 88 7.85 -1.73 -15.50
C GLU A 88 7.37 -1.22 -14.13
N VAL A 89 7.68 -1.97 -13.06
CA VAL A 89 7.33 -1.59 -11.69
C VAL A 89 8.51 -0.89 -11.04
N LYS A 90 8.35 0.41 -10.75
CA LYS A 90 9.33 1.21 -9.99
C LYS A 90 8.92 1.31 -8.54
N LYS A 91 9.80 0.90 -7.63
CA LYS A 91 9.58 1.01 -6.18
C LYS A 91 10.29 2.24 -5.64
N TYR A 92 9.69 2.92 -4.65
CA TYR A 92 10.36 3.99 -3.92
C TYR A 92 11.57 3.43 -3.17
N ASN A 93 12.68 4.13 -3.25
CA ASN A 93 13.93 3.70 -2.63
C ASN A 93 14.07 4.31 -1.23
N TYR A 94 13.53 3.62 -0.23
CA TYR A 94 13.66 4.03 1.17
C TYR A 94 15.12 3.95 1.65
N LYS A 95 15.50 4.86 2.54
CA LYS A 95 16.83 4.83 3.15
C LYS A 95 16.96 3.60 4.05
N ALA A 96 17.97 2.79 3.77
CA ALA A 96 18.32 1.67 4.62
C ALA A 96 19.13 2.12 5.83
N LEU A 97 19.06 1.37 6.94
CA LEU A 97 19.96 1.53 8.07
C LEU A 97 21.40 1.28 7.61
N THR A 98 22.27 2.26 7.80
CA THR A 98 23.70 2.14 7.50
C THR A 98 24.50 2.00 8.77
N LYS A 99 25.76 1.48 8.68
CA LYS A 99 26.67 1.45 9.81
C LYS A 99 26.88 2.83 10.42
N ALA A 100 26.94 3.88 9.59
CA ALA A 100 27.12 5.25 10.06
C ALA A 100 25.90 5.75 10.85
N SER A 101 24.66 5.52 10.36
CA SER A 101 23.45 5.90 11.09
C SER A 101 23.26 5.06 12.37
N PHE A 102 23.61 3.77 12.35
CA PHE A 102 23.60 2.92 13.53
C PHE A 102 24.56 3.42 14.63
N LEU A 103 25.79 3.80 14.26
CA LEU A 103 26.73 4.37 15.20
C LEU A 103 26.27 5.73 15.76
N LYS A 104 25.59 6.54 14.94
CA LYS A 104 24.95 7.78 15.43
C LYS A 104 23.84 7.49 16.43
N VAL A 105 22.99 6.50 16.16
CA VAL A 105 21.97 6.07 17.15
C VAL A 105 22.65 5.71 18.47
N ASN A 106 23.71 4.92 18.44
CA ASN A 106 24.42 4.50 19.65
C ASN A 106 25.05 5.68 20.43
N SER A 107 25.76 6.57 19.73
CA SER A 107 26.51 7.67 20.37
C SER A 107 25.61 8.78 20.91
N SER A 108 24.53 9.10 20.19
CA SER A 108 23.68 10.25 20.54
C SER A 108 22.41 9.89 21.33
N PHE A 109 22.12 8.59 21.53
CA PHE A 109 20.88 8.18 22.17
C PHE A 109 20.67 8.82 23.54
N SER A 110 21.65 8.71 24.43
CA SER A 110 21.54 9.14 25.85
C SER A 110 21.52 10.67 26.01
N GLU A 111 21.91 11.42 24.97
CA GLU A 111 21.78 12.89 24.91
C GLU A 111 20.31 13.30 24.63
N TYR A 112 19.60 12.54 23.80
CA TYR A 112 18.23 12.82 23.40
C TYR A 112 17.18 12.15 24.30
N ILE A 113 17.47 10.93 24.74
CA ILE A 113 16.54 10.08 25.50
C ILE A 113 17.19 9.76 26.87
N ILE A 114 16.89 10.59 27.84
CA ILE A 114 17.52 10.52 29.17
C ILE A 114 16.95 9.37 29.99
N GLY A 115 17.81 8.61 30.67
CA GLY A 115 17.41 7.61 31.66
C GLY A 115 16.85 6.31 31.09
N GLN A 116 17.03 6.04 29.77
CA GLN A 116 16.51 4.87 29.08
C GLN A 116 17.62 3.93 28.54
N GLU A 117 18.69 3.70 29.32
CA GLU A 117 19.85 2.91 28.86
C GLU A 117 19.47 1.46 28.49
N ARG A 118 18.56 0.84 29.23
CA ARG A 118 18.09 -0.53 28.90
C ARG A 118 17.32 -0.55 27.56
N ALA A 119 16.52 0.49 27.28
CA ALA A 119 15.82 0.61 26.01
C ALA A 119 16.83 0.81 24.86
N LYS A 120 17.86 1.66 25.06
CA LYS A 120 18.98 1.85 24.12
C LYS A 120 19.62 0.52 23.73
N GLU A 121 20.05 -0.26 24.70
CA GLU A 121 20.70 -1.56 24.45
C GLU A 121 19.80 -2.49 23.63
N ARG A 122 18.52 -2.62 24.01
CA ARG A 122 17.57 -3.43 23.29
C ARG A 122 17.32 -2.95 21.86
N ILE A 123 17.18 -1.65 21.64
CA ILE A 123 17.01 -1.05 20.33
C ILE A 123 18.24 -1.36 19.45
N LEU A 124 19.45 -1.17 19.97
CA LEU A 124 20.68 -1.44 19.22
C LEU A 124 20.80 -2.91 18.82
N VAL A 125 20.54 -3.82 19.76
CA VAL A 125 20.53 -5.27 19.46
C VAL A 125 19.51 -5.61 18.38
N SER A 126 18.32 -5.03 18.46
CA SER A 126 17.24 -5.27 17.48
C SER A 126 17.52 -4.66 16.10
N LEU A 127 18.18 -3.49 16.05
CA LEU A 127 18.54 -2.84 14.78
C LEU A 127 19.74 -3.50 14.09
N TYR A 128 20.61 -4.18 14.83
CA TYR A 128 21.85 -4.74 14.29
C TYR A 128 21.66 -5.67 13.07
N PRO A 129 20.66 -6.58 13.04
CA PRO A 129 20.41 -7.46 11.89
C PRO A 129 20.10 -6.69 10.59
N LEU A 130 19.51 -5.50 10.67
CA LEU A 130 19.18 -4.69 9.48
C LEU A 130 20.44 -4.18 8.75
N LEU A 131 21.61 -4.14 9.41
CA LEU A 131 22.86 -3.75 8.78
C LEU A 131 23.31 -4.73 7.70
N ASN A 132 22.96 -5.99 7.83
CA ASN A 132 23.41 -7.06 6.93
C ASN A 132 22.49 -7.25 5.71
N LYS A 133 21.39 -6.50 5.60
CA LYS A 133 20.39 -6.58 4.50
C LYS A 133 19.89 -8.00 4.18
N VAL A 134 20.08 -8.94 5.10
CA VAL A 134 19.72 -10.36 4.92
C VAL A 134 18.24 -10.61 5.21
N ASN A 135 17.60 -9.70 5.95
CA ASN A 135 16.20 -9.85 6.34
C ASN A 135 15.27 -9.12 5.37
N SER A 136 14.38 -9.88 4.76
CA SER A 136 13.24 -9.34 4.02
C SER A 136 12.12 -8.84 4.95
N LYS A 137 12.16 -9.20 6.25
CA LYS A 137 11.13 -8.85 7.23
C LYS A 137 11.35 -7.46 7.82
N PRO A 138 10.29 -6.78 8.28
CA PRO A 138 10.43 -5.57 9.08
C PRO A 138 11.01 -5.88 10.45
N MET A 139 11.66 -4.89 11.05
CA MET A 139 12.03 -4.90 12.45
C MET A 139 10.89 -4.31 13.27
N VAL A 140 10.28 -5.10 14.14
CA VAL A 140 9.18 -4.65 15.00
C VAL A 140 9.68 -4.41 16.41
N LEU A 141 9.49 -3.20 16.91
CA LEU A 141 9.86 -2.77 18.26
C LEU A 141 8.60 -2.35 19.02
N MET A 142 8.25 -3.09 20.07
CA MET A 142 7.11 -2.71 20.91
C MET A 142 7.59 -1.88 22.10
N PHE A 143 7.23 -0.58 22.10
CA PHE A 143 7.47 0.33 23.22
C PHE A 143 6.25 0.37 24.13
N TYR A 144 6.39 -0.06 25.36
CA TYR A 144 5.33 -0.02 26.38
C TYR A 144 5.79 0.70 27.65
N GLY A 145 4.85 1.22 28.42
CA GLY A 145 5.12 1.97 29.64
C GLY A 145 4.21 3.18 29.80
N PRO A 146 4.29 3.89 30.94
CA PRO A 146 3.46 5.05 31.22
C PRO A 146 3.65 6.19 30.20
N SER A 147 2.73 7.16 30.23
CA SER A 147 2.88 8.36 29.40
C SER A 147 4.11 9.18 29.83
N GLY A 148 4.75 9.87 28.88
CA GLY A 148 5.87 10.77 29.15
C GLY A 148 7.26 10.10 29.28
N VAL A 149 7.39 8.78 29.17
CA VAL A 149 8.69 8.08 29.27
C VAL A 149 9.56 8.15 28.01
N GLY A 150 9.13 8.86 26.97
CA GLY A 150 9.92 9.09 25.75
C GLY A 150 9.66 8.11 24.59
N LYS A 151 8.59 7.31 24.60
CA LYS A 151 8.30 6.34 23.52
C LYS A 151 8.27 7.00 22.13
N THR A 152 7.44 7.99 21.95
CA THR A 152 7.30 8.73 20.68
C THR A 152 8.57 9.51 20.32
N GLU A 153 9.23 10.08 21.32
CA GLU A 153 10.50 10.78 21.11
C GLU A 153 11.63 9.84 20.66
N THR A 154 11.63 8.59 21.15
CA THR A 154 12.57 7.57 20.68
C THR A 154 12.34 7.22 19.19
N ALA A 155 11.09 7.09 18.75
CA ALA A 155 10.76 6.86 17.33
C ALA A 155 11.21 8.05 16.45
N LYS A 156 10.94 9.28 16.88
CA LYS A 156 11.41 10.49 16.18
C LYS A 156 12.94 10.56 16.13
N PHE A 157 13.61 10.22 17.23
CA PHE A 157 15.06 10.18 17.29
C PHE A 157 15.64 9.17 16.28
N ILE A 158 15.12 7.94 16.23
CA ILE A 158 15.57 6.92 15.27
C ILE A 158 15.39 7.43 13.84
N SER A 159 14.21 7.93 13.50
CA SER A 159 13.91 8.50 12.19
C SER A 159 14.88 9.63 11.80
N LYS A 160 15.14 10.56 12.73
CA LYS A 160 16.11 11.65 12.54
C LYS A 160 17.53 11.13 12.28
N MET A 161 17.96 10.07 12.99
CA MET A 161 19.31 9.51 12.81
C MET A 161 19.45 8.79 11.46
N LEU A 162 18.36 8.29 10.89
CA LEU A 162 18.32 7.75 9.53
C LEU A 162 18.21 8.85 8.46
N GLY A 163 17.91 10.08 8.86
CA GLY A 163 17.73 11.22 7.95
C GLY A 163 16.41 11.14 7.17
N GLU A 164 15.38 10.58 7.79
CA GLU A 164 14.02 10.44 7.23
C GLU A 164 13.01 11.20 8.09
N LYS A 165 11.84 11.49 7.52
CA LYS A 165 10.67 11.93 8.29
C LYS A 165 10.02 10.70 8.94
N LEU A 166 9.52 10.84 10.19
CA LEU A 166 8.77 9.76 10.82
C LEU A 166 7.40 9.62 10.15
N PHE A 167 7.09 8.42 9.64
CA PHE A 167 5.71 8.08 9.31
C PHE A 167 4.98 7.72 10.62
N ARG A 168 3.95 8.47 10.98
CA ARG A 168 3.20 8.25 12.23
C ARG A 168 1.71 8.11 11.96
N LYS A 169 1.12 7.05 12.47
CA LYS A 169 -0.33 6.87 12.55
C LYS A 169 -0.74 6.67 13.99
N GLN A 170 -1.70 7.48 14.42
CA GLN A 170 -2.25 7.46 15.78
C GLN A 170 -3.62 6.77 15.74
N PHE A 171 -3.72 5.58 16.34
CA PHE A 171 -4.90 4.75 16.22
C PHE A 171 -6.04 5.13 17.16
N SER A 172 -5.77 5.90 18.21
CA SER A 172 -6.82 6.46 19.09
C SER A 172 -7.75 7.47 18.41
N MET A 173 -7.38 7.96 17.23
CA MET A 173 -8.21 8.93 16.49
C MET A 173 -9.39 8.28 15.76
N PHE A 174 -9.43 6.96 15.65
CA PHE A 174 -10.47 6.25 14.91
C PHE A 174 -11.56 5.71 15.85
N HIS A 175 -12.82 5.96 15.51
CA HIS A 175 -13.94 5.25 16.10
C HIS A 175 -14.03 3.83 15.56
N SER A 176 -14.55 2.87 16.35
CA SER A 176 -14.49 1.44 16.05
C SER A 176 -15.02 1.05 14.67
N GLY A 177 -16.09 1.69 14.18
CA GLY A 177 -16.66 1.40 12.86
C GLY A 177 -15.81 1.91 11.69
N GLU A 178 -15.23 3.10 11.84
CA GLU A 178 -14.37 3.72 10.84
C GLU A 178 -13.03 3.00 10.73
N PHE A 179 -12.51 2.48 11.85
CA PHE A 179 -11.25 1.78 11.90
C PHE A 179 -11.25 0.47 11.08
N SER A 180 -12.38 -0.24 11.07
CA SER A 180 -12.53 -1.42 10.21
C SER A 180 -12.37 -1.07 8.72
N GLY A 181 -13.08 -0.06 8.25
CA GLY A 181 -12.98 0.40 6.86
C GLY A 181 -11.58 0.90 6.51
N TYR A 182 -10.92 1.58 7.45
CA TYR A 182 -9.57 2.08 7.28
C TYR A 182 -8.53 0.97 7.19
N LEU A 183 -8.65 -0.12 7.98
CA LEU A 183 -7.70 -1.24 7.96
C LEU A 183 -7.94 -2.20 6.80
N PHE A 184 -9.20 -2.63 6.61
CA PHE A 184 -9.50 -3.69 5.64
C PHE A 184 -9.85 -3.17 4.24
N GLY A 185 -9.88 -1.84 4.08
CA GLY A 185 -10.25 -1.18 2.83
C GLY A 185 -11.77 -1.18 2.61
N GLY A 186 -12.30 -0.01 2.33
CA GLY A 186 -13.68 0.17 1.87
C GLY A 186 -13.71 0.33 0.35
N ASN A 187 -14.38 1.38 -0.12
CA ASN A 187 -14.28 1.82 -1.50
C ASN A 187 -12.85 2.37 -1.74
N HIS A 188 -12.28 2.12 -2.93
CA HIS A 188 -10.94 2.59 -3.32
C HIS A 188 -10.77 4.12 -3.23
N SER A 189 -11.87 4.90 -3.22
CA SER A 189 -11.87 6.35 -3.01
C SER A 189 -11.71 6.77 -1.54
N GLN A 190 -11.91 5.86 -0.59
CA GLN A 190 -11.81 6.16 0.83
C GLN A 190 -10.36 6.06 1.32
N PRO A 191 -9.98 6.87 2.34
CA PRO A 191 -8.71 6.71 3.01
C PRO A 191 -8.60 5.30 3.62
N CYS A 192 -7.43 4.66 3.45
CA CYS A 192 -7.14 3.38 4.06
C CYS A 192 -5.65 3.30 4.47
N PHE A 193 -5.36 2.40 5.39
CA PHE A 193 -4.01 2.26 5.96
C PHE A 193 -2.99 1.81 4.91
N ALA A 194 -3.38 0.93 3.98
CA ALA A 194 -2.51 0.52 2.89
C ALA A 194 -2.10 1.68 1.98
N LYS A 195 -3.05 2.57 1.62
CA LYS A 195 -2.75 3.76 0.83
C LYS A 195 -1.80 4.70 1.55
N ASP A 196 -2.03 4.96 2.83
CA ASP A 196 -1.12 5.77 3.65
C ASP A 196 0.29 5.16 3.71
N LEU A 197 0.40 3.83 3.81
CA LEU A 197 1.69 3.14 3.79
C LEU A 197 2.37 3.23 2.42
N LEU A 198 1.64 3.21 1.31
CA LEU A 198 2.19 3.39 -0.05
C LEU A 198 2.73 4.81 -0.27
N GLU A 199 2.10 5.80 0.34
CA GLU A 199 2.46 7.22 0.22
C GLU A 199 3.57 7.65 1.20
N ARG A 200 4.02 6.74 2.10
CA ARG A 200 5.09 7.07 3.04
C ARG A 200 6.41 7.40 2.34
N GLU A 201 7.15 8.33 2.91
CA GLU A 201 8.52 8.69 2.49
C GLU A 201 9.58 8.17 3.46
N SER A 202 9.20 7.32 4.41
CA SER A 202 10.08 6.83 5.47
C SER A 202 9.98 5.33 5.66
N ASN A 203 11.10 4.74 6.03
CA ASN A 203 11.18 3.34 6.45
C ASN A 203 11.05 3.17 7.97
N VAL A 204 10.86 4.27 8.72
CA VAL A 204 10.54 4.27 10.15
C VAL A 204 9.07 4.59 10.34
N ILE A 205 8.32 3.63 10.84
CA ILE A 205 6.87 3.65 10.94
C ILE A 205 6.49 3.57 12.42
N LEU A 206 5.81 4.59 12.93
CA LEU A 206 5.27 4.60 14.28
C LEU A 206 3.75 4.35 14.24
N LEU A 207 3.32 3.25 14.83
CA LEU A 207 1.93 2.92 15.09
C LEU A 207 1.60 3.32 16.54
N ASP A 208 1.26 4.61 16.71
CA ASP A 208 1.09 5.18 18.05
C ASP A 208 -0.29 4.83 18.63
N GLU A 209 -0.33 4.59 19.95
CA GLU A 209 -1.54 4.14 20.66
C GLU A 209 -2.15 2.87 20.06
N PHE A 210 -1.28 1.91 19.68
CA PHE A 210 -1.64 0.64 19.09
C PHE A 210 -2.57 -0.22 19.98
N ASP A 211 -2.57 0.03 21.29
CA ASP A 211 -3.41 -0.64 22.28
C ASP A 211 -4.86 -0.11 22.34
N LYS A 212 -5.18 1.02 21.69
CA LYS A 212 -6.50 1.67 21.80
C LYS A 212 -7.60 1.02 20.96
N PRO A 213 -7.34 0.55 19.72
CA PRO A 213 -8.36 -0.18 18.96
C PRO A 213 -8.79 -1.47 19.65
N ALA A 214 -9.99 -1.95 19.32
CA ALA A 214 -10.48 -3.22 19.82
C ALA A 214 -9.53 -4.37 19.41
N PRO A 215 -9.28 -5.37 20.30
CA PRO A 215 -8.30 -6.45 20.07
C PRO A 215 -8.50 -7.21 18.76
N VAL A 216 -9.73 -7.31 18.24
CA VAL A 216 -10.04 -7.96 16.98
C VAL A 216 -9.28 -7.36 15.79
N PHE A 217 -8.93 -6.07 15.85
CA PHE A 217 -8.20 -5.39 14.78
C PHE A 217 -6.71 -5.68 14.79
N HIS A 218 -6.15 -6.13 15.92
CA HIS A 218 -4.72 -6.44 16.00
C HIS A 218 -4.32 -7.58 15.06
N SER A 219 -5.25 -8.49 14.74
CA SER A 219 -4.99 -9.60 13.81
C SER A 219 -4.65 -9.12 12.39
N ALA A 220 -5.12 -7.95 11.97
CA ALA A 220 -4.79 -7.36 10.66
C ALA A 220 -3.28 -7.06 10.51
N PHE A 221 -2.55 -6.94 11.63
CA PHE A 221 -1.13 -6.62 11.63
C PHE A 221 -0.21 -7.84 11.71
N TYR A 222 -0.74 -9.06 11.91
CA TYR A 222 0.11 -10.24 12.07
C TYR A 222 0.95 -10.50 10.82
N GLN A 223 0.33 -10.45 9.65
CA GLN A 223 1.06 -10.64 8.39
C GLN A 223 2.08 -9.51 8.17
N LEU A 224 1.71 -8.27 8.50
CA LEU A 224 2.62 -7.14 8.44
C LEU A 224 3.86 -7.35 9.32
N PHE A 225 3.68 -7.80 10.55
CA PHE A 225 4.80 -7.98 11.49
C PHE A 225 5.62 -9.23 11.20
N ASP A 226 5.02 -10.29 10.70
CA ASP A 226 5.70 -11.56 10.44
C ASP A 226 6.31 -11.64 9.05
N GLU A 227 5.61 -11.17 8.03
CA GLU A 227 6.03 -11.29 6.62
C GLU A 227 6.48 -9.95 6.01
N GLY A 228 6.14 -8.83 6.61
CA GLY A 228 6.40 -7.50 6.06
C GLY A 228 5.46 -7.12 4.92
N VAL A 229 4.26 -7.70 4.91
CA VAL A 229 3.24 -7.45 3.90
C VAL A 229 1.96 -6.97 4.57
N PHE A 230 1.38 -5.91 4.05
CA PHE A 230 0.05 -5.45 4.42
C PHE A 230 -0.82 -5.39 3.18
N GLU A 231 -1.98 -6.03 3.25
CA GLU A 231 -2.92 -6.08 2.14
C GLU A 231 -4.33 -5.75 2.63
N ASP A 232 -5.00 -4.86 1.91
CA ASP A 232 -6.42 -4.60 2.06
C ASP A 232 -7.17 -4.97 0.78
N LYS A 233 -8.46 -4.66 0.71
CA LYS A 233 -9.30 -4.95 -0.47
C LYS A 233 -8.75 -4.36 -1.78
N ASN A 234 -8.03 -3.23 -1.71
CA ASN A 234 -7.66 -2.42 -2.87
C ASN A 234 -6.15 -2.33 -3.12
N TYR A 235 -5.31 -2.53 -2.10
CA TYR A 235 -3.88 -2.25 -2.16
C TYR A 235 -3.06 -3.35 -1.51
N HIS A 236 -1.86 -3.57 -2.05
CA HIS A 236 -0.83 -4.45 -1.51
C HIS A 236 0.44 -3.64 -1.23
N VAL A 237 1.00 -3.77 -0.03
CA VAL A 237 2.14 -2.99 0.42
C VAL A 237 3.23 -3.88 1.00
N GLU A 238 4.44 -3.73 0.51
CA GLU A 238 5.63 -4.38 1.07
C GLU A 238 6.38 -3.41 2.00
N LEU A 239 6.76 -3.91 3.17
CA LEU A 239 7.42 -3.17 4.24
C LEU A 239 8.75 -3.82 4.64
N PHE A 240 9.41 -4.44 3.67
CA PHE A 240 10.70 -5.11 3.89
C PHE A 240 11.76 -4.13 4.38
N ASN A 241 12.53 -4.57 5.38
CA ASN A 241 13.57 -3.77 6.05
C ASN A 241 13.07 -2.48 6.72
N SER A 242 11.77 -2.33 6.93
CA SER A 242 11.21 -1.22 7.71
C SER A 242 11.45 -1.40 9.20
N ILE A 243 11.46 -0.28 9.92
CA ILE A 243 11.47 -0.24 11.39
C ILE A 243 10.06 0.16 11.82
N ILE A 244 9.32 -0.77 12.40
CA ILE A 244 7.95 -0.54 12.90
C ILE A 244 8.02 -0.44 14.43
N ILE A 245 7.46 0.63 14.99
CA ILE A 245 7.48 0.93 16.42
C ILE A 245 6.05 1.08 16.93
#